data_ecff10be8a7a3c839dbc9bd90a628c18
#
_entry.id   ecff10be8a7a3c839dbc9bd90a628c18
#
_cell.length_a   1.000
_cell.length_b   1.000
_cell.length_c   1.000
_cell.angle_alpha   90.00
_cell.angle_beta   90.00
_cell.angle_gamma   90.00
#
_symmetry.space_group_name_H-M   'P 1'
#
loop_
_entity.id
_entity.type
_entity.pdbx_description
1 polymer ?
#
loop_
_entity_poly.entity_id
_entity_poly.type
_entity_poly.pdbx_seq_one_letter_code
_entity_poly.pdbx_strand_id
1 'polypeptide(L)'
;YENTSFQGGSIYGIDMNYLDTCGYMVRSGRGFIQKDYDEMRKVVLVDSNAADNLFAGKDPVGKTIEIGSEPFTVIGVVEQSDDYQPNIKTIDEYNQYYQMIMGTVMIPNKCWPMAFKFDEPENAVIRADSTDNMSSAGNAAADIMNQGINTNTSKYKYKADDVMQQVKNLQKLSESTNTQLIWIASISLLVGGIGVMNIMLVSVTERTSEIGLKKAIGARKKVILFQFLTEASMLTSIGGVIGVIVGIALSKVVSELSGAPTAISIPAIIGSVLFSTLIGVIFGLLPSVKA
;
A
#
# COMPACT_ATOMS: atom_id res chain seq x y z
N TYR A 1 10.63 -13.13 32.81
CA TYR A 1 10.63 -14.51 33.27
C TYR A 1 12.06 -15.07 33.15
N GLU A 2 12.59 -15.69 34.17
CA GLU A 2 13.94 -16.29 34.21
C GLU A 2 15.07 -15.38 33.66
N ASN A 3 15.09 -14.08 34.03
CA ASN A 3 15.98 -13.03 33.51
C ASN A 3 15.85 -12.70 32.02
N THR A 4 14.79 -13.12 31.36
CA THR A 4 14.49 -12.69 29.99
C THR A 4 13.69 -11.39 30.02
N SER A 5 14.24 -10.32 29.46
CA SER A 5 13.52 -9.06 29.28
C SER A 5 12.93 -9.02 27.86
N PHE A 6 11.66 -8.63 27.76
CA PHE A 6 10.99 -8.43 26.50
C PHE A 6 11.14 -6.97 26.09
N GLN A 7 11.95 -6.71 25.08
CA GLN A 7 12.16 -5.35 24.54
C GLN A 7 11.41 -5.20 23.22
N GLY A 8 10.67 -4.11 23.09
CA GLY A 8 9.98 -3.73 21.84
C GLY A 8 8.56 -4.25 21.68
N GLY A 9 8.03 -5.05 22.62
CA GLY A 9 6.61 -5.45 22.62
C GLY A 9 5.67 -4.35 23.09
N SER A 10 4.38 -4.54 22.84
CA SER A 10 3.30 -3.64 23.25
C SER A 10 2.56 -4.18 24.47
N ILE A 11 2.18 -3.29 25.40
CA ILE A 11 1.33 -3.64 26.54
C ILE A 11 0.04 -2.83 26.43
N TYR A 12 -1.10 -3.50 26.56
CA TYR A 12 -2.42 -2.88 26.51
C TYR A 12 -3.23 -3.17 27.77
N GLY A 13 -3.83 -2.13 28.34
CA GLY A 13 -4.90 -2.26 29.33
C GLY A 13 -6.22 -2.37 28.60
N ILE A 14 -6.85 -3.55 28.60
CA ILE A 14 -8.03 -3.83 27.79
C ILE A 14 -9.29 -4.03 28.63
N ASP A 15 -10.44 -3.74 28.06
CA ASP A 15 -11.74 -4.04 28.63
C ASP A 15 -12.23 -5.46 28.22
N MET A 16 -13.41 -5.83 28.68
CA MET A 16 -13.98 -7.16 28.41
C MET A 16 -14.29 -7.42 26.94
N ASN A 17 -14.58 -6.37 26.15
CA ASN A 17 -15.05 -6.50 24.78
C ASN A 17 -13.90 -6.42 23.76
N TYR A 18 -12.71 -6.03 24.20
CA TYR A 18 -11.57 -5.76 23.32
C TYR A 18 -11.18 -6.98 22.51
N LEU A 19 -11.11 -8.16 23.13
CA LEU A 19 -10.73 -9.40 22.43
C LEU A 19 -11.66 -9.70 21.26
N ASP A 20 -12.97 -9.66 21.51
CA ASP A 20 -13.97 -9.89 20.46
C ASP A 20 -13.95 -8.79 19.38
N THR A 21 -13.77 -7.53 19.79
CA THR A 21 -13.73 -6.41 18.88
C THR A 21 -12.54 -6.48 17.92
N CYS A 22 -11.37 -6.88 18.44
CA CYS A 22 -10.13 -6.99 17.67
C CYS A 22 -9.90 -8.38 17.06
N GLY A 23 -10.84 -9.32 17.21
CA GLY A 23 -10.78 -10.66 16.64
C GLY A 23 -9.73 -11.57 17.29
N TYR A 24 -9.45 -11.36 18.58
CA TYR A 24 -8.58 -12.26 19.33
C TYR A 24 -9.35 -13.47 19.87
N MET A 25 -8.78 -14.65 19.69
CA MET A 25 -9.27 -15.91 20.24
C MET A 25 -8.32 -16.45 21.28
N VAL A 26 -8.85 -17.10 22.33
CA VAL A 26 -8.03 -17.75 23.35
C VAL A 26 -7.57 -19.11 22.80
N ARG A 27 -6.25 -19.27 22.65
CA ARG A 27 -5.62 -20.52 22.17
C ARG A 27 -5.36 -21.50 23.30
N SER A 28 -4.92 -21.01 24.46
CA SER A 28 -4.64 -21.83 25.65
C SER A 28 -4.99 -21.04 26.91
N GLY A 29 -5.41 -21.74 27.96
CA GLY A 29 -5.83 -21.11 29.21
C GLY A 29 -7.25 -20.55 29.13
N ARG A 30 -7.44 -19.31 29.66
CA ARG A 30 -8.72 -18.60 29.65
C ARG A 30 -8.55 -17.11 29.35
N GLY A 31 -9.60 -16.49 28.84
CA GLY A 31 -9.71 -15.03 28.76
C GLY A 31 -9.98 -14.35 30.10
N PHE A 32 -10.09 -13.03 30.08
CA PHE A 32 -10.52 -12.27 31.25
C PHE A 32 -11.99 -12.52 31.57
N ILE A 33 -12.31 -12.51 32.85
CA ILE A 33 -13.67 -12.59 33.37
C ILE A 33 -13.98 -11.33 34.21
N GLN A 34 -15.27 -11.02 34.40
CA GLN A 34 -15.67 -9.83 35.17
C GLN A 34 -14.98 -9.71 36.53
N LYS A 35 -14.75 -10.83 37.20
CA LYS A 35 -14.09 -10.90 38.50
C LYS A 35 -12.62 -10.42 38.46
N ASP A 36 -11.92 -10.59 37.33
CA ASP A 36 -10.54 -10.09 37.17
C ASP A 36 -10.49 -8.56 37.16
N TYR A 37 -11.55 -7.92 36.65
CA TYR A 37 -11.72 -6.46 36.70
C TYR A 37 -12.21 -5.93 38.03
N ASP A 38 -13.19 -6.59 38.66
CA ASP A 38 -13.80 -6.14 39.91
C ASP A 38 -12.86 -6.25 41.10
N GLU A 39 -12.06 -7.32 41.14
CA GLU A 39 -11.07 -7.57 42.16
C GLU A 39 -9.67 -7.06 41.81
N MET A 40 -9.53 -6.37 40.65
CA MET A 40 -8.23 -5.87 40.14
C MET A 40 -7.14 -6.96 40.21
N ARG A 41 -7.45 -8.15 39.69
CA ARG A 41 -6.52 -9.27 39.73
C ARG A 41 -5.33 -9.00 38.82
N LYS A 42 -4.13 -9.24 39.33
CA LYS A 42 -2.87 -9.13 38.57
C LYS A 42 -2.73 -10.36 37.63
N VAL A 43 -3.55 -10.40 36.58
CA VAL A 43 -3.56 -11.44 35.57
C VAL A 43 -3.26 -10.82 34.21
N VAL A 44 -2.70 -11.64 33.31
CA VAL A 44 -2.22 -11.18 32.02
C VAL A 44 -2.52 -12.19 30.94
N LEU A 45 -2.87 -11.71 29.75
CA LEU A 45 -2.89 -12.49 28.52
C LEU A 45 -1.67 -12.12 27.69
N VAL A 46 -1.09 -13.09 27.02
CA VAL A 46 0.03 -12.90 26.08
C VAL A 46 -0.39 -13.39 24.71
N ASP A 47 0.02 -12.69 23.66
CA ASP A 47 -0.16 -13.24 22.31
C ASP A 47 0.87 -14.34 22.02
N SER A 48 0.70 -15.06 20.92
CA SER A 48 1.60 -16.17 20.54
C SER A 48 3.04 -15.70 20.40
N ASN A 49 3.29 -14.52 19.84
CA ASN A 49 4.64 -13.98 19.68
C ASN A 49 5.30 -13.60 21.01
N ALA A 50 4.56 -12.96 21.92
CA ALA A 50 5.05 -12.67 23.26
C ALA A 50 5.30 -13.96 24.06
N ALA A 51 4.45 -14.98 23.89
CA ALA A 51 4.62 -16.28 24.52
C ALA A 51 5.93 -16.97 24.06
N ASP A 52 6.20 -16.98 22.77
CA ASP A 52 7.42 -17.57 22.22
C ASP A 52 8.67 -16.82 22.65
N ASN A 53 8.62 -15.49 22.63
CA ASN A 53 9.75 -14.64 23.03
C ASN A 53 10.06 -14.71 24.53
N LEU A 54 9.04 -14.72 25.40
CA LEU A 54 9.22 -14.71 26.85
C LEU A 54 9.51 -16.10 27.42
N PHE A 55 8.92 -17.16 26.83
CA PHE A 55 8.93 -18.49 27.45
C PHE A 55 9.66 -19.54 26.61
N ALA A 56 10.25 -19.16 25.47
CA ALA A 56 11.06 -20.03 24.60
C ALA A 56 10.39 -21.39 24.33
N GLY A 57 9.10 -21.37 23.96
CA GLY A 57 8.31 -22.56 23.63
C GLY A 57 7.80 -23.38 24.83
N LYS A 58 8.01 -22.92 26.07
CA LYS A 58 7.41 -23.52 27.27
C LYS A 58 5.98 -22.99 27.45
N ASP A 59 5.07 -23.79 28.03
CA ASP A 59 3.72 -23.34 28.34
C ASP A 59 3.75 -22.13 29.27
N PRO A 60 3.23 -20.97 28.87
CA PRO A 60 3.24 -19.74 29.66
C PRO A 60 2.14 -19.70 30.73
N VAL A 61 1.07 -20.51 30.61
CA VAL A 61 -0.08 -20.43 31.51
C VAL A 61 0.31 -20.81 32.93
N GLY A 62 -0.10 -19.99 33.88
CA GLY A 62 0.23 -20.14 35.30
C GLY A 62 1.59 -19.58 35.70
N LYS A 63 2.42 -19.09 34.76
CA LYS A 63 3.70 -18.46 35.09
C LYS A 63 3.53 -16.97 35.36
N THR A 64 4.50 -16.38 36.01
CA THR A 64 4.47 -14.94 36.40
C THR A 64 5.45 -14.16 35.51
N ILE A 65 5.03 -13.00 35.02
CA ILE A 65 5.87 -12.01 34.37
C ILE A 65 5.79 -10.70 35.16
N GLU A 66 6.84 -9.88 35.10
CA GLU A 66 6.87 -8.55 35.70
C GLU A 66 6.50 -7.49 34.65
N ILE A 67 5.55 -6.63 35.01
CA ILE A 67 5.12 -5.49 34.20
C ILE A 67 5.21 -4.24 35.07
N GLY A 68 6.09 -3.29 34.75
CA GLY A 68 6.28 -2.09 35.54
C GLY A 68 6.72 -2.38 36.99
N SER A 69 7.50 -3.44 37.21
CA SER A 69 7.94 -3.93 38.55
C SER A 69 6.85 -4.63 39.38
N GLU A 70 5.70 -4.90 38.78
CA GLU A 70 4.59 -5.61 39.43
C GLU A 70 4.42 -7.01 38.83
N PRO A 71 4.23 -8.06 39.66
CA PRO A 71 4.07 -9.42 39.19
C PRO A 71 2.65 -9.68 38.67
N PHE A 72 2.54 -10.19 37.44
CA PHE A 72 1.28 -10.61 36.79
C PHE A 72 1.34 -12.09 36.44
N THR A 73 0.26 -12.82 36.70
CA THR A 73 0.16 -14.25 36.38
C THR A 73 -0.45 -14.41 34.99
N VAL A 74 0.21 -15.15 34.11
CA VAL A 74 -0.31 -15.49 32.78
C VAL A 74 -1.48 -16.46 32.92
N ILE A 75 -2.66 -16.07 32.43
CA ILE A 75 -3.88 -16.89 32.50
C ILE A 75 -4.28 -17.48 31.17
N GLY A 76 -3.73 -16.98 30.07
CA GLY A 76 -3.99 -17.51 28.76
C GLY A 76 -3.10 -16.94 27.67
N VAL A 77 -3.09 -17.65 26.56
CA VAL A 77 -2.45 -17.23 25.29
C VAL A 77 -3.56 -16.91 24.33
N VAL A 78 -3.44 -15.76 23.65
CA VAL A 78 -4.39 -15.29 22.64
C VAL A 78 -3.72 -15.23 21.29
N GLU A 79 -4.51 -15.42 20.24
CA GLU A 79 -4.08 -15.31 18.85
C GLU A 79 -5.14 -14.54 18.06
N GLN A 80 -4.72 -13.67 17.17
CA GLN A 80 -5.64 -12.94 16.33
C GLN A 80 -6.10 -13.83 15.18
N SER A 81 -7.42 -13.82 14.91
CA SER A 81 -8.02 -14.58 13.79
C SER A 81 -7.41 -14.19 12.45
N ASP A 82 -7.29 -15.14 11.53
CA ASP A 82 -6.76 -14.94 10.18
C ASP A 82 -7.49 -13.85 9.40
N ASP A 83 -8.78 -13.63 9.67
CA ASP A 83 -9.58 -12.56 9.05
C ASP A 83 -9.08 -11.14 9.39
N TYR A 84 -8.35 -11.00 10.49
CA TYR A 84 -7.77 -9.75 10.97
C TYR A 84 -6.28 -9.62 10.67
N GLN A 85 -5.67 -10.66 10.10
CA GLN A 85 -4.26 -10.65 9.73
C GLN A 85 -4.09 -10.15 8.28
N PRO A 86 -3.01 -9.42 7.95
CA PRO A 86 -2.75 -9.02 6.59
C PRO A 86 -2.46 -10.24 5.70
N ASN A 87 -3.02 -10.24 4.50
CA ASN A 87 -2.78 -11.29 3.52
C ASN A 87 -1.39 -11.14 2.90
N ILE A 88 -0.40 -11.80 3.49
CA ILE A 88 1.00 -11.75 3.07
C ILE A 88 1.21 -12.67 1.87
N LYS A 89 1.65 -12.11 0.74
CA LYS A 89 1.85 -12.84 -0.53
C LYS A 89 3.32 -12.96 -0.94
N THR A 90 4.20 -12.18 -0.35
CA THR A 90 5.62 -12.13 -0.70
C THR A 90 6.52 -12.31 0.51
N ILE A 91 7.75 -12.78 0.29
CA ILE A 91 8.77 -12.95 1.35
C ILE A 91 9.15 -11.57 1.95
N ASP A 92 9.15 -10.52 1.14
CA ASP A 92 9.47 -9.17 1.61
C ASP A 92 8.37 -8.61 2.52
N GLU A 93 7.08 -8.81 2.16
CA GLU A 93 5.94 -8.48 3.04
C GLU A 93 5.99 -9.29 4.33
N TYR A 94 6.34 -10.58 4.26
CA TYR A 94 6.51 -11.44 5.42
C TYR A 94 7.60 -10.90 6.36
N ASN A 95 8.77 -10.60 5.84
CA ASN A 95 9.88 -10.06 6.63
C ASN A 95 9.53 -8.70 7.25
N GLN A 96 8.87 -7.83 6.52
CA GLN A 96 8.42 -6.52 7.02
C GLN A 96 7.37 -6.67 8.11
N TYR A 97 6.41 -7.56 7.95
CA TYR A 97 5.36 -7.83 8.92
C TYR A 97 5.94 -8.43 10.20
N TYR A 98 6.78 -9.45 10.09
CA TYR A 98 7.37 -10.11 11.26
C TYR A 98 8.40 -9.26 12.01
N GLN A 99 9.09 -8.34 11.35
CA GLN A 99 9.95 -7.37 12.03
C GLN A 99 9.15 -6.34 12.86
N MET A 100 7.89 -6.11 12.53
CA MET A 100 7.01 -5.20 13.27
C MET A 100 6.28 -5.86 14.44
N ILE A 101 6.14 -7.19 14.45
CA ILE A 101 5.37 -7.90 15.48
C ILE A 101 6.32 -8.48 16.52
N MET A 102 6.61 -7.70 17.53
CA MET A 102 7.42 -8.16 18.67
C MET A 102 6.61 -8.89 19.75
N GLY A 103 5.29 -8.89 19.63
CA GLY A 103 4.34 -9.51 20.56
C GLY A 103 3.61 -8.50 21.45
N THR A 104 2.46 -8.92 21.93
CA THR A 104 1.52 -8.09 22.70
C THR A 104 1.19 -8.76 24.03
N VAL A 105 1.19 -7.95 25.07
CA VAL A 105 0.81 -8.34 26.43
C VAL A 105 -0.43 -7.53 26.82
N MET A 106 -1.45 -8.18 27.35
CA MET A 106 -2.73 -7.55 27.69
C MET A 106 -3.04 -7.74 29.18
N ILE A 107 -3.36 -6.66 29.87
CA ILE A 107 -3.82 -6.66 31.26
C ILE A 107 -5.22 -6.07 31.36
N PRO A 108 -6.00 -6.37 32.41
CA PRO A 108 -7.25 -5.65 32.64
C PRO A 108 -7.00 -4.15 32.80
N ASN A 109 -7.76 -3.30 32.11
CA ASN A 109 -7.57 -1.83 32.14
C ASN A 109 -7.61 -1.25 33.56
N LYS A 110 -8.42 -1.82 34.46
CA LYS A 110 -8.44 -1.42 35.88
C LYS A 110 -7.14 -1.69 36.62
N CYS A 111 -6.30 -2.60 36.14
CA CYS A 111 -4.99 -2.89 36.69
C CYS A 111 -3.88 -1.97 36.14
N TRP A 112 -4.18 -1.16 35.12
CA TRP A 112 -3.22 -0.25 34.49
C TRP A 112 -2.50 0.67 35.49
N PRO A 113 -3.22 1.34 36.42
CA PRO A 113 -2.59 2.24 37.39
C PRO A 113 -1.62 1.55 38.37
N MET A 114 -1.63 0.22 38.47
CA MET A 114 -0.70 -0.51 39.33
C MET A 114 0.71 -0.57 38.74
N ALA A 115 0.80 -0.65 37.38
CA ALA A 115 2.06 -0.80 36.66
C ALA A 115 2.51 0.50 35.97
N PHE A 116 1.58 1.40 35.68
CA PHE A 116 1.79 2.61 34.88
C PHE A 116 1.16 3.85 35.51
N LYS A 117 1.16 4.99 34.81
CA LYS A 117 0.57 6.23 35.31
C LYS A 117 -0.96 6.15 35.27
N PHE A 118 -1.59 6.84 36.22
CA PHE A 118 -3.04 6.81 36.39
C PHE A 118 -3.83 7.57 35.30
N ASP A 119 -3.27 8.63 34.75
CA ASP A 119 -3.94 9.60 33.89
C ASP A 119 -3.47 9.53 32.41
N GLU A 120 -3.05 8.35 31.97
CA GLU A 120 -2.70 8.15 30.57
C GLU A 120 -3.96 8.19 29.68
N PRO A 121 -3.87 8.78 28.46
CA PRO A 121 -5.02 8.89 27.57
C PRO A 121 -5.51 7.51 27.13
N GLU A 122 -6.83 7.32 27.22
CA GLU A 122 -7.49 6.09 26.79
C GLU A 122 -7.70 6.09 25.27
N ASN A 123 -7.62 4.91 24.67
CA ASN A 123 -7.96 4.68 23.27
C ASN A 123 -9.21 3.81 23.20
N ALA A 124 -10.12 4.11 22.27
CA ALA A 124 -11.27 3.27 21.99
C ALA A 124 -11.10 2.58 20.62
N VAL A 125 -11.28 1.27 20.59
CA VAL A 125 -11.33 0.51 19.35
C VAL A 125 -12.78 0.23 18.99
N ILE A 126 -13.17 0.55 17.76
CA ILE A 126 -14.53 0.46 17.27
C ILE A 126 -14.55 -0.43 16.03
N ARG A 127 -15.42 -1.42 16.05
CA ARG A 127 -15.66 -2.27 14.88
C ARG A 127 -16.88 -1.76 14.14
N ALA A 128 -16.68 -1.36 12.87
CA ALA A 128 -17.78 -1.03 11.97
C ALA A 128 -18.34 -2.31 11.33
N ASP A 129 -19.61 -2.28 10.97
CA ASP A 129 -20.32 -3.36 10.27
C ASP A 129 -19.90 -3.49 8.79
N SER A 130 -19.39 -2.40 8.21
CA SER A 130 -18.90 -2.35 6.85
C SER A 130 -17.76 -1.36 6.69
N THR A 131 -16.94 -1.56 5.67
CA THR A 131 -15.82 -0.67 5.32
C THR A 131 -16.29 0.75 5.00
N ASP A 132 -17.47 0.91 4.40
CA ASP A 132 -18.01 2.21 4.03
C ASP A 132 -18.44 3.03 5.24
N ASN A 133 -18.80 2.36 6.34
CA ASN A 133 -19.25 2.97 7.58
C ASN A 133 -18.13 3.27 8.58
N MET A 134 -16.88 2.82 8.31
CA MET A 134 -15.76 2.98 9.25
C MET A 134 -15.52 4.43 9.63
N SER A 135 -15.44 5.33 8.64
CA SER A 135 -15.20 6.76 8.89
C SER A 135 -16.32 7.42 9.67
N SER A 136 -17.58 7.07 9.37
CA SER A 136 -18.75 7.64 10.05
C SER A 136 -18.87 7.12 11.48
N ALA A 137 -18.65 5.83 11.71
CA ALA A 137 -18.66 5.23 13.03
C ALA A 137 -17.54 5.79 13.92
N GLY A 138 -16.32 5.90 13.38
CA GLY A 138 -15.18 6.47 14.09
C GLY A 138 -15.41 7.93 14.51
N ASN A 139 -15.92 8.77 13.58
CA ASN A 139 -16.21 10.16 13.89
C ASN A 139 -17.34 10.31 14.91
N ALA A 140 -18.43 9.54 14.77
CA ALA A 140 -19.52 9.55 15.75
C ALA A 140 -19.06 9.17 17.16
N ALA A 141 -18.20 8.17 17.27
CA ALA A 141 -17.62 7.77 18.54
C ALA A 141 -16.69 8.84 19.12
N ALA A 142 -15.82 9.44 18.30
CA ALA A 142 -14.97 10.55 18.73
C ALA A 142 -15.81 11.74 19.23
N ASP A 143 -16.92 12.05 18.56
CA ASP A 143 -17.85 13.11 18.99
C ASP A 143 -18.50 12.79 20.33
N ILE A 144 -18.96 11.56 20.54
CA ILE A 144 -19.54 11.11 21.81
C ILE A 144 -18.51 11.20 22.93
N MET A 145 -17.29 10.71 22.71
CA MET A 145 -16.20 10.77 23.69
C MET A 145 -15.81 12.21 24.03
N ASN A 146 -15.80 13.09 23.04
CA ASN A 146 -15.51 14.52 23.24
C ASN A 146 -16.60 15.28 24.00
N GLN A 147 -17.85 14.82 23.98
CA GLN A 147 -18.93 15.43 24.79
C GLN A 147 -18.67 15.31 26.28
N GLY A 148 -17.96 14.26 26.73
CA GLY A 148 -17.57 14.06 28.11
C GLY A 148 -16.37 14.89 28.56
N ILE A 149 -15.63 15.49 27.63
CA ILE A 149 -14.41 16.24 27.94
C ILE A 149 -14.75 17.71 28.21
N ASN A 150 -14.31 18.20 29.35
CA ASN A 150 -14.39 19.64 29.63
C ASN A 150 -13.35 20.40 28.79
N THR A 151 -13.80 20.99 27.69
CA THR A 151 -12.96 21.71 26.72
C THR A 151 -12.24 22.93 27.30
N ASN A 152 -12.65 23.41 28.48
CA ASN A 152 -12.01 24.53 29.15
C ASN A 152 -10.75 24.12 29.92
N THR A 153 -10.62 22.85 30.26
CA THR A 153 -9.51 22.30 31.07
C THR A 153 -8.61 21.36 30.30
N SER A 154 -9.09 20.71 29.26
CA SER A 154 -8.32 19.74 28.48
C SER A 154 -7.86 20.33 27.14
N LYS A 155 -6.55 20.23 26.88
CA LYS A 155 -5.95 20.53 25.56
C LYS A 155 -6.10 19.38 24.55
N TYR A 156 -6.59 18.23 25.00
CA TYR A 156 -6.67 17.00 24.22
C TYR A 156 -8.11 16.71 23.80
N LYS A 157 -8.27 16.20 22.59
CA LYS A 157 -9.55 15.75 22.04
C LYS A 157 -9.37 14.39 21.41
N TYR A 158 -10.39 13.54 21.52
CA TYR A 158 -10.44 12.31 20.75
C TYR A 158 -10.61 12.61 19.28
N LYS A 159 -9.90 11.87 18.46
CA LYS A 159 -9.99 11.94 17.00
C LYS A 159 -10.08 10.51 16.47
N ALA A 160 -10.93 10.28 15.51
CA ALA A 160 -10.96 9.01 14.80
C ALA A 160 -9.67 8.86 13.98
N ASP A 161 -8.94 7.78 14.20
CA ASP A 161 -7.86 7.35 13.33
C ASP A 161 -8.41 6.27 12.37
N ASP A 162 -8.76 6.71 11.18
CA ASP A 162 -9.38 5.89 10.17
C ASP A 162 -8.32 5.42 9.18
N VAL A 163 -7.84 4.18 9.37
CA VAL A 163 -6.86 3.54 8.48
C VAL A 163 -7.37 3.49 7.04
N MET A 164 -8.68 3.26 6.83
CA MET A 164 -9.28 3.26 5.50
C MET A 164 -9.25 4.64 4.85
N GLN A 165 -9.43 5.70 5.62
CA GLN A 165 -9.30 7.07 5.12
C GLN A 165 -7.86 7.38 4.70
N GLN A 166 -6.87 6.87 5.45
CA GLN A 166 -5.45 6.98 5.07
C GLN A 166 -5.18 6.24 3.76
N VAL A 167 -5.68 5.00 3.61
CA VAL A 167 -5.57 4.23 2.36
C VAL A 167 -6.25 4.96 1.19
N LYS A 168 -7.46 5.49 1.37
CA LYS A 168 -8.16 6.30 0.35
C LYS A 168 -7.38 7.57 -0.03
N ASN A 169 -6.75 8.21 0.93
CA ASN A 169 -5.90 9.39 0.67
C ASN A 169 -4.65 9.02 -0.13
N LEU A 170 -3.99 7.90 0.21
CA LEU A 170 -2.85 7.38 -0.55
C LEU A 170 -3.26 6.97 -1.98
N GLN A 171 -4.41 6.33 -2.15
CA GLN A 171 -4.96 6.01 -3.47
C GLN A 171 -5.21 7.26 -4.30
N LYS A 172 -5.87 8.28 -3.73
CA LYS A 172 -6.08 9.58 -4.42
C LYS A 172 -4.76 10.25 -4.81
N LEU A 173 -3.75 10.18 -3.94
CA LEU A 173 -2.43 10.71 -4.24
C LEU A 173 -1.78 9.97 -5.41
N SER A 174 -1.87 8.64 -5.41
CA SER A 174 -1.40 7.79 -6.50
C SER A 174 -2.13 8.07 -7.81
N GLU A 175 -3.47 8.18 -7.79
CA GLU A 175 -4.28 8.55 -8.97
C GLU A 175 -3.91 9.94 -9.51
N SER A 176 -3.71 10.92 -8.63
CA SER A 176 -3.28 12.26 -9.00
C SER A 176 -1.90 12.24 -9.67
N THR A 177 -0.96 11.50 -9.08
CA THR A 177 0.40 11.34 -9.63
C THR A 177 0.36 10.63 -10.99
N ASN A 178 -0.42 9.56 -11.12
CA ASN A 178 -0.60 8.87 -12.39
C ASN A 178 -1.18 9.80 -13.47
N THR A 179 -2.16 10.62 -13.11
CA THR A 179 -2.76 11.60 -14.03
C THR A 179 -1.72 12.62 -14.49
N GLN A 180 -0.88 13.14 -13.59
CA GLN A 180 0.22 14.05 -13.96
C GLN A 180 1.23 13.40 -14.88
N LEU A 181 1.62 12.14 -14.60
CA LEU A 181 2.53 11.38 -15.47
C LEU A 181 1.94 11.16 -16.86
N ILE A 182 0.64 10.88 -16.97
CA ILE A 182 -0.06 10.74 -18.27
C ILE A 182 -0.01 12.05 -19.06
N TRP A 183 -0.22 13.20 -18.41
CA TRP A 183 -0.12 14.50 -19.09
C TRP A 183 1.30 14.77 -19.58
N ILE A 184 2.32 14.53 -18.77
CA ILE A 184 3.74 14.70 -19.16
C ILE A 184 4.09 13.77 -20.31
N ALA A 185 3.70 12.50 -20.23
CA ALA A 185 3.91 11.52 -21.30
C ALA A 185 3.19 11.92 -22.59
N SER A 186 1.97 12.44 -22.50
CA SER A 186 1.18 12.89 -23.66
C SER A 186 1.85 14.07 -24.39
N ILE A 187 2.35 15.05 -23.63
CA ILE A 187 3.09 16.18 -24.21
C ILE A 187 4.38 15.70 -24.88
N SER A 188 5.14 14.84 -24.20
CA SER A 188 6.38 14.25 -24.76
C SER A 188 6.11 13.48 -26.07
N LEU A 189 5.00 12.75 -26.10
CA LEU A 189 4.57 12.00 -27.27
C LEU A 189 4.17 12.89 -28.44
N LEU A 190 3.47 14.00 -28.18
CA LEU A 190 3.14 15.00 -29.19
C LEU A 190 4.40 15.61 -29.80
N VAL A 191 5.38 15.97 -28.98
CA VAL A 191 6.66 16.52 -29.46
C VAL A 191 7.41 15.48 -30.30
N GLY A 192 7.47 14.22 -29.81
CA GLY A 192 8.05 13.10 -30.59
C GLY A 192 7.33 12.83 -31.90
N GLY A 193 5.99 12.87 -31.89
CA GLY A 193 5.17 12.72 -33.11
C GLY A 193 5.41 13.82 -34.13
N ILE A 194 5.55 15.08 -33.72
CA ILE A 194 5.93 16.20 -34.62
C ILE A 194 7.33 15.96 -35.20
N GLY A 195 8.26 15.42 -34.38
CA GLY A 195 9.57 15.01 -34.88
C GLY A 195 9.51 13.99 -36.02
N VAL A 196 8.71 12.92 -35.80
CA VAL A 196 8.46 11.91 -36.87
C VAL A 196 7.83 12.53 -38.10
N MET A 197 6.84 13.40 -37.93
CA MET A 197 6.19 14.11 -39.04
C MET A 197 7.22 14.94 -39.83
N ASN A 198 8.10 15.67 -39.19
CA ASN A 198 9.13 16.46 -39.86
C ASN A 198 10.13 15.59 -40.63
N ILE A 199 10.60 14.48 -40.06
CA ILE A 199 11.48 13.53 -40.75
C ILE A 199 10.80 12.97 -41.97
N MET A 200 9.52 12.58 -41.87
CA MET A 200 8.76 12.05 -42.98
C MET A 200 8.50 13.11 -44.07
N LEU A 201 8.26 14.38 -43.74
CA LEU A 201 8.13 15.47 -44.71
C LEU A 201 9.43 15.65 -45.50
N VAL A 202 10.57 15.64 -44.83
CA VAL A 202 11.88 15.73 -45.50
C VAL A 202 12.10 14.52 -46.40
N SER A 203 11.84 13.30 -45.90
CA SER A 203 11.97 12.05 -46.69
C SER A 203 11.10 12.06 -47.96
N VAL A 204 9.86 12.56 -47.86
CA VAL A 204 8.95 12.67 -49.02
C VAL A 204 9.49 13.71 -50.05
N THR A 205 9.98 14.86 -49.56
CA THR A 205 10.53 15.90 -50.46
C THR A 205 11.80 15.46 -51.17
N GLU A 206 12.71 14.76 -50.47
CA GLU A 206 13.93 14.21 -51.07
C GLU A 206 13.63 13.14 -52.14
N ARG A 207 12.59 12.31 -51.91
CA ARG A 207 12.19 11.23 -52.83
C ARG A 207 11.13 11.63 -53.80
N THR A 208 10.87 12.92 -54.05
CA THR A 208 9.84 13.41 -54.98
C THR A 208 10.03 12.89 -56.39
N SER A 209 11.29 12.77 -56.89
CA SER A 209 11.60 12.24 -58.21
C SER A 209 11.23 10.75 -58.32
N GLU A 210 11.51 9.93 -57.30
CA GLU A 210 11.12 8.51 -57.28
C GLU A 210 9.61 8.34 -57.25
N ILE A 211 8.91 9.18 -56.47
CA ILE A 211 7.45 9.19 -56.38
C ILE A 211 6.84 9.56 -57.73
N GLY A 212 7.40 10.58 -58.37
CA GLY A 212 6.99 10.99 -59.71
C GLY A 212 7.16 9.88 -60.73
N LEU A 213 8.29 9.16 -60.71
CA LEU A 213 8.54 8.01 -61.58
C LEU A 213 7.54 6.88 -61.32
N LYS A 214 7.27 6.53 -60.05
CA LYS A 214 6.28 5.52 -59.71
C LYS A 214 4.87 5.88 -60.18
N LYS A 215 4.47 7.16 -60.08
CA LYS A 215 3.19 7.66 -60.61
C LYS A 215 3.14 7.60 -62.12
N ALA A 216 4.24 7.93 -62.82
CA ALA A 216 4.33 7.86 -64.24
C ALA A 216 4.19 6.44 -64.81
N ILE A 217 4.65 5.42 -64.10
CA ILE A 217 4.51 4.00 -64.42
C ILE A 217 3.13 3.45 -64.02
N GLY A 218 2.22 4.26 -63.42
CA GLY A 218 0.86 3.89 -63.08
C GLY A 218 0.64 3.41 -61.65
N ALA A 219 1.54 3.67 -60.69
CA ALA A 219 1.35 3.33 -59.30
C ALA A 219 0.15 4.08 -58.71
N ARG A 220 -0.73 3.34 -58.01
CA ARG A 220 -1.89 3.93 -57.32
C ARG A 220 -1.44 4.74 -56.10
N LYS A 221 -2.06 5.90 -55.88
CA LYS A 221 -1.77 6.75 -54.68
C LYS A 221 -1.80 5.97 -53.35
N LYS A 222 -2.73 5.02 -53.21
CA LYS A 222 -2.85 4.18 -52.02
C LYS A 222 -1.60 3.33 -51.76
N VAL A 223 -0.90 2.86 -52.77
CA VAL A 223 0.31 2.05 -52.63
C VAL A 223 1.47 2.91 -52.12
N ILE A 224 1.61 4.13 -52.66
CA ILE A 224 2.63 5.08 -52.21
C ILE A 224 2.37 5.51 -50.77
N LEU A 225 1.13 5.84 -50.45
CA LEU A 225 0.71 6.20 -49.06
C LEU A 225 0.99 5.06 -48.10
N PHE A 226 0.64 3.81 -48.45
CA PHE A 226 0.91 2.65 -47.58
C PHE A 226 2.40 2.42 -47.38
N GLN A 227 3.23 2.64 -48.38
CA GLN A 227 4.68 2.54 -48.28
C GLN A 227 5.24 3.51 -47.20
N PHE A 228 4.85 4.78 -47.22
CA PHE A 228 5.32 5.77 -46.25
C PHE A 228 4.74 5.54 -44.86
N LEU A 229 3.48 5.07 -44.77
CA LEU A 229 2.89 4.71 -43.46
C LEU A 229 3.60 3.50 -42.81
N THR A 230 3.97 2.49 -43.61
CA THR A 230 4.73 1.36 -43.09
C THR A 230 6.12 1.77 -42.64
N GLU A 231 6.79 2.67 -43.37
CA GLU A 231 8.10 3.21 -42.99
C GLU A 231 8.01 3.99 -41.66
N ALA A 232 7.02 4.88 -41.49
CA ALA A 232 6.77 5.60 -40.25
C ALA A 232 6.43 4.67 -39.08
N SER A 233 5.57 3.67 -39.34
CA SER A 233 5.16 2.69 -38.31
C SER A 233 6.32 1.81 -37.87
N MET A 234 7.19 1.37 -38.76
CA MET A 234 8.40 0.60 -38.40
C MET A 234 9.35 1.44 -37.58
N LEU A 235 9.60 2.69 -37.95
CA LEU A 235 10.49 3.58 -37.23
C LEU A 235 9.99 3.80 -35.77
N THR A 236 8.71 4.09 -35.63
CA THR A 236 8.12 4.31 -34.28
C THR A 236 8.00 3.03 -33.45
N SER A 237 7.77 1.88 -34.11
CA SER A 237 7.75 0.58 -33.40
C SER A 237 9.13 0.23 -32.83
N ILE A 238 10.18 0.40 -33.61
CA ILE A 238 11.57 0.19 -33.17
C ILE A 238 11.89 1.15 -32.04
N GLY A 239 11.55 2.43 -32.18
CA GLY A 239 11.69 3.44 -31.12
C GLY A 239 10.94 3.04 -29.85
N GLY A 240 9.72 2.53 -30.00
CA GLY A 240 8.90 2.04 -28.87
C GLY A 240 9.55 0.86 -28.14
N VAL A 241 10.11 -0.12 -28.86
CA VAL A 241 10.83 -1.25 -28.25
C VAL A 241 12.09 -0.78 -27.50
N ILE A 242 12.88 0.11 -28.12
CA ILE A 242 14.05 0.69 -27.48
C ILE A 242 13.64 1.48 -26.22
N GLY A 243 12.56 2.26 -26.32
CA GLY A 243 12.01 3.01 -25.18
C GLY A 243 11.60 2.11 -24.02
N VAL A 244 10.99 0.96 -24.30
CA VAL A 244 10.64 -0.04 -23.27
C VAL A 244 11.90 -0.60 -22.60
N ILE A 245 12.91 -0.97 -23.37
CA ILE A 245 14.17 -1.52 -22.82
C ILE A 245 14.84 -0.50 -21.89
N VAL A 246 14.96 0.75 -22.37
CA VAL A 246 15.54 1.85 -21.57
C VAL A 246 14.70 2.14 -20.35
N GLY A 247 13.37 2.16 -20.47
CA GLY A 247 12.44 2.39 -19.38
C GLY A 247 12.57 1.32 -18.27
N ILE A 248 12.66 0.04 -18.65
CA ILE A 248 12.86 -1.06 -17.70
C ILE A 248 14.24 -0.93 -17.01
N ALA A 249 15.28 -0.62 -17.76
CA ALA A 249 16.62 -0.45 -17.20
C ALA A 249 16.67 0.70 -16.19
N LEU A 250 16.12 1.86 -16.53
CA LEU A 250 16.03 3.01 -15.63
C LEU A 250 15.16 2.71 -14.39
N SER A 251 14.03 2.03 -14.57
CA SER A 251 13.15 1.63 -13.46
C SER A 251 13.88 0.75 -12.45
N LYS A 252 14.70 -0.21 -12.89
CA LYS A 252 15.52 -1.04 -12.00
C LYS A 252 16.56 -0.23 -11.24
N VAL A 253 17.27 0.68 -11.92
CA VAL A 253 18.26 1.54 -11.28
C VAL A 253 17.61 2.41 -10.20
N VAL A 254 16.46 3.02 -10.50
CA VAL A 254 15.72 3.82 -9.52
C VAL A 254 15.24 2.97 -8.35
N SER A 255 14.79 1.74 -8.61
CA SER A 255 14.38 0.81 -7.56
C SER A 255 15.52 0.48 -6.60
N GLU A 256 16.71 0.20 -7.11
CA GLU A 256 17.89 -0.07 -6.28
C GLU A 256 18.32 1.14 -5.44
N LEU A 257 18.23 2.35 -6.01
CA LEU A 257 18.61 3.57 -5.31
C LEU A 257 17.59 4.03 -4.27
N SER A 258 16.30 3.82 -4.52
CA SER A 258 15.20 4.28 -3.64
C SER A 258 14.71 3.23 -2.66
N GLY A 259 15.11 1.95 -2.82
CA GLY A 259 14.59 0.83 -2.02
C GLY A 259 13.11 0.50 -2.30
N ALA A 260 12.49 1.14 -3.29
CA ALA A 260 11.08 0.91 -3.63
C ALA A 260 10.95 -0.22 -4.66
N PRO A 261 10.13 -1.24 -4.42
CA PRO A 261 9.94 -2.35 -5.35
C PRO A 261 9.28 -1.86 -6.64
N THR A 262 9.80 -2.28 -7.80
CA THR A 262 9.19 -1.98 -9.10
C THR A 262 8.41 -3.18 -9.62
N ALA A 263 7.16 -2.96 -10.01
CA ALA A 263 6.33 -3.95 -10.68
C ALA A 263 6.35 -3.72 -12.20
N ILE A 264 6.83 -4.71 -12.95
CA ILE A 264 6.84 -4.68 -14.41
C ILE A 264 5.56 -5.32 -14.93
N SER A 265 4.71 -4.54 -15.60
CA SER A 265 3.45 -5.02 -16.15
C SER A 265 3.62 -5.40 -17.62
N ILE A 266 3.53 -6.68 -17.95
CA ILE A 266 3.59 -7.18 -19.34
C ILE A 266 2.50 -6.56 -20.24
N PRO A 267 1.23 -6.43 -19.79
CA PRO A 267 0.21 -5.75 -20.58
C PRO A 267 0.55 -4.30 -20.91
N ALA A 268 1.18 -3.58 -19.96
CA ALA A 268 1.60 -2.20 -20.20
C ALA A 268 2.73 -2.10 -21.23
N ILE A 269 3.66 -3.05 -21.25
CA ILE A 269 4.73 -3.13 -22.26
C ILE A 269 4.13 -3.31 -23.65
N ILE A 270 3.25 -4.28 -23.83
CA ILE A 270 2.60 -4.54 -25.12
C ILE A 270 1.78 -3.31 -25.55
N GLY A 271 1.01 -2.74 -24.62
CA GLY A 271 0.22 -1.54 -24.87
C GLY A 271 1.06 -0.35 -25.32
N SER A 272 2.23 -0.12 -24.70
CA SER A 272 3.12 1.00 -25.07
C SER A 272 3.69 0.87 -26.48
N VAL A 273 4.09 -0.34 -26.91
CA VAL A 273 4.60 -0.58 -28.26
C VAL A 273 3.49 -0.42 -29.30
N LEU A 274 2.29 -0.96 -29.04
CA LEU A 274 1.12 -0.77 -29.92
C LEU A 274 0.76 0.71 -30.05
N PHE A 275 0.77 1.43 -28.94
CA PHE A 275 0.48 2.86 -28.92
C PHE A 275 1.53 3.68 -29.67
N SER A 276 2.82 3.35 -29.53
CA SER A 276 3.90 3.96 -30.31
C SER A 276 3.71 3.76 -31.82
N THR A 277 3.32 2.56 -32.25
CA THR A 277 3.02 2.24 -33.64
C THR A 277 1.85 3.07 -34.14
N LEU A 278 0.78 3.20 -33.37
CA LEU A 278 -0.40 3.98 -33.70
C LEU A 278 -0.06 5.47 -33.91
N ILE A 279 0.80 6.01 -33.03
CA ILE A 279 1.33 7.38 -33.17
C ILE A 279 2.10 7.54 -34.50
N GLY A 280 2.94 6.57 -34.86
CA GLY A 280 3.64 6.57 -36.14
C GLY A 280 2.68 6.63 -37.33
N VAL A 281 1.59 5.90 -37.29
CA VAL A 281 0.53 5.96 -38.32
C VAL A 281 -0.13 7.35 -38.37
N ILE A 282 -0.52 7.91 -37.23
CA ILE A 282 -1.23 9.19 -37.15
C ILE A 282 -0.34 10.33 -37.67
N PHE A 283 0.89 10.46 -37.18
CA PHE A 283 1.80 11.53 -37.58
C PHE A 283 2.45 11.28 -38.97
N GLY A 284 2.50 10.03 -39.43
CA GLY A 284 2.94 9.67 -40.77
C GLY A 284 1.88 9.91 -41.85
N LEU A 285 0.58 9.98 -41.47
CA LEU A 285 -0.52 10.17 -42.41
C LEU A 285 -0.46 11.53 -43.12
N LEU A 286 -0.21 12.62 -42.40
CA LEU A 286 -0.15 13.99 -42.93
C LEU A 286 0.90 14.14 -44.07
N PRO A 287 2.19 13.74 -43.86
CA PRO A 287 3.21 13.77 -44.91
C PRO A 287 2.87 12.83 -46.09
N SER A 288 2.36 11.62 -45.78
CA SER A 288 2.06 10.61 -46.77
C SER A 288 0.92 10.99 -47.74
N VAL A 289 -0.05 11.80 -47.28
CA VAL A 289 -1.15 12.32 -48.15
C VAL A 289 -0.65 13.43 -49.07
N LYS A 290 0.40 14.18 -48.65
CA LYS A 290 1.01 15.22 -49.50
C LYS A 290 1.96 14.68 -50.55
N ALA A 291 2.44 13.43 -50.43
CA ALA A 291 3.23 12.72 -51.42
C ALA A 291 2.37 12.30 -52.64
#